data_e1d07d7df74db050f6dcdc68a88ca7df
#
_entry.id   e1d07d7df74db050f6dcdc68a88ca7df
#
_cell.length_a   1.000
_cell.length_b   1.000
_cell.length_c   1.000
_cell.angle_alpha   90.00
_cell.angle_beta   90.00
_cell.angle_gamma   90.00
#
_symmetry.space_group_name_H-M   'P 1'
#
loop_
_entity.id
_entity.type
_entity.pdbx_description
1 polymer ?
#
loop_
_entity_poly.entity_id
_entity_poly.type
_entity_poly.pdbx_seq_one_letter_code
_entity_poly.pdbx_strand_id
1 'polypeptide(L)'
;MHTSAANVWAAGDCTEIPHSVTQIPIQGLSGSHAYSQGKVAGTNAAGGDRRYQPVSVPWGMMAGDWMIGGVSFSETLATALGIPHVVGVAEGISRARYYPGVEKVRVKLLAEPGTLRLIGAQMVGREGIKERADFLAMAVRTGITIGDLATMENVYSPPIGAL
;
A
#
# COMPACT_ATOMS: atom_id res chain seq x y z
N MET A 1 -15.38 12.86 5.10
CA MET A 1 -15.19 13.82 3.99
C MET A 1 -15.94 15.15 4.19
N HIS A 2 -16.44 15.42 5.38
CA HIS A 2 -17.01 16.70 5.76
C HIS A 2 -15.88 17.72 5.97
N THR A 3 -16.04 18.95 5.49
CA THR A 3 -15.08 20.04 5.72
C THR A 3 -15.39 20.79 7.02
N SER A 4 -14.60 21.79 7.36
CA SER A 4 -14.89 22.72 8.47
C SER A 4 -16.10 23.64 8.20
N ALA A 5 -16.49 23.79 6.93
CA ALA A 5 -17.68 24.55 6.56
C ALA A 5 -18.96 23.68 6.64
N ALA A 6 -20.04 24.25 7.16
CA ALA A 6 -21.32 23.55 7.26
C ALA A 6 -21.84 23.17 5.87
N ASN A 7 -22.35 21.93 5.71
CA ASN A 7 -22.92 21.41 4.47
C ASN A 7 -21.97 21.41 3.26
N VAL A 8 -20.65 21.36 3.50
CA VAL A 8 -19.64 21.27 2.47
C VAL A 8 -18.82 20.00 2.63
N TRP A 9 -18.69 19.24 1.57
CA TRP A 9 -17.88 18.02 1.50
C TRP A 9 -16.79 18.18 0.45
N ALA A 10 -15.63 17.55 0.70
CA ALA A 10 -14.51 17.55 -0.22
C ALA A 10 -14.03 16.12 -0.47
N ALA A 11 -13.52 15.87 -1.68
CA ALA A 11 -12.98 14.59 -2.09
C ALA A 11 -11.88 14.77 -3.14
N GLY A 12 -10.93 13.85 -3.20
CA GLY A 12 -9.81 13.87 -4.13
C GLY A 12 -8.58 14.57 -3.56
N ASP A 13 -7.68 14.98 -4.46
CA ASP A 13 -6.35 15.48 -4.14
C ASP A 13 -6.32 16.77 -3.30
N CYS A 14 -7.45 17.46 -3.22
CA CYS A 14 -7.62 18.65 -2.38
C CYS A 14 -7.86 18.33 -0.88
N THR A 15 -7.86 17.04 -0.50
CA THR A 15 -8.18 16.63 0.87
C THR A 15 -6.97 16.06 1.59
N GLU A 16 -6.90 16.28 2.89
CA GLU A 16 -6.03 15.54 3.79
C GLU A 16 -6.80 14.38 4.41
N ILE A 17 -6.15 13.24 4.54
CA ILE A 17 -6.70 12.00 5.06
C ILE A 17 -5.74 11.35 6.06
N PRO A 18 -6.22 10.68 7.11
CA PRO A 18 -5.34 10.04 8.08
C PRO A 18 -4.56 8.88 7.42
N HIS A 19 -3.27 8.82 7.70
CA HIS A 19 -2.45 7.67 7.34
C HIS A 19 -2.73 6.49 8.29
N SER A 20 -2.85 5.26 7.74
CA SER A 20 -3.28 4.09 8.52
C SER A 20 -2.34 3.70 9.66
N VAL A 21 -1.05 3.99 9.53
CA VAL A 21 -0.04 3.64 10.56
C VAL A 21 0.10 4.75 11.61
N THR A 22 0.29 5.99 11.17
CA THR A 22 0.63 7.11 12.07
C THR A 22 -0.53 7.97 12.47
N GLN A 23 -1.67 7.87 11.80
CA GLN A 23 -2.83 8.75 11.91
C GLN A 23 -2.55 10.23 11.56
N ILE A 24 -1.34 10.54 11.12
CA ILE A 24 -0.97 11.89 10.65
C ILE A 24 -1.73 12.17 9.35
N PRO A 25 -2.32 13.38 9.19
CA PRO A 25 -2.92 13.78 7.93
C PRO A 25 -1.90 13.81 6.79
N ILE A 26 -2.26 13.22 5.67
CA ILE A 26 -1.46 13.17 4.45
C ILE A 26 -2.32 13.50 3.24
N GLN A 27 -1.70 13.94 2.16
CA GLN A 27 -2.34 14.02 0.87
C GLN A 27 -2.32 12.63 0.21
N GLY A 28 -3.50 12.14 -0.15
CA GLY A 28 -3.63 10.88 -0.87
C GLY A 28 -3.77 11.12 -2.37
N LEU A 29 -2.67 11.51 -3.03
CA LEU A 29 -2.64 11.84 -4.47
C LEU A 29 -2.83 10.57 -5.32
N SER A 30 -4.05 10.08 -5.40
CA SER A 30 -4.38 8.85 -6.13
C SER A 30 -5.83 8.85 -6.59
N GLY A 31 -6.06 8.48 -7.84
CA GLY A 31 -7.41 8.30 -8.40
C GLY A 31 -8.25 7.28 -7.63
N SER A 32 -7.65 6.23 -7.06
CA SER A 32 -8.35 5.25 -6.23
C SER A 32 -8.87 5.85 -4.93
N HIS A 33 -8.10 6.74 -4.31
CA HIS A 33 -8.54 7.51 -3.15
C HIS A 33 -9.65 8.49 -3.52
N ALA A 34 -9.45 9.27 -4.58
CA ALA A 34 -10.43 10.25 -5.04
C ALA A 34 -11.80 9.60 -5.34
N TYR A 35 -11.80 8.45 -6.02
CA TYR A 35 -13.00 7.69 -6.31
C TYR A 35 -13.73 7.21 -5.03
N SER A 36 -12.99 6.65 -4.09
CA SER A 36 -13.56 6.16 -2.83
C SER A 36 -14.06 7.30 -1.93
N GLN A 37 -13.31 8.41 -1.89
CA GLN A 37 -13.71 9.62 -1.17
C GLN A 37 -14.95 10.25 -1.77
N GLY A 38 -15.05 10.30 -3.12
CA GLY A 38 -16.22 10.81 -3.84
C GLY A 38 -17.50 10.06 -3.48
N LYS A 39 -17.42 8.72 -3.35
CA LYS A 39 -18.55 7.90 -2.87
C LYS A 39 -18.98 8.27 -1.45
N VAL A 40 -18.02 8.49 -0.55
CA VAL A 40 -18.33 8.88 0.83
C VAL A 40 -18.90 10.29 0.88
N ALA A 41 -18.29 11.24 0.19
CA ALA A 41 -18.76 12.61 0.12
C ALA A 41 -20.17 12.72 -0.46
N GLY A 42 -20.42 12.05 -1.61
CA GLY A 42 -21.74 12.03 -2.26
C GLY A 42 -22.82 11.36 -1.42
N THR A 43 -22.50 10.24 -0.74
CA THR A 43 -23.44 9.60 0.19
C THR A 43 -23.83 10.55 1.32
N ASN A 44 -22.86 11.27 1.90
CA ASN A 44 -23.12 12.16 3.02
C ASN A 44 -23.83 13.45 2.59
N ALA A 45 -23.53 13.96 1.41
CA ALA A 45 -24.27 15.09 0.83
C ALA A 45 -25.74 14.77 0.56
N ALA A 46 -26.05 13.50 0.32
CA ALA A 46 -27.40 12.99 0.17
C ALA A 46 -28.09 12.58 1.49
N GLY A 47 -27.50 12.95 2.64
CA GLY A 47 -28.06 12.67 3.97
C GLY A 47 -27.61 11.35 4.60
N GLY A 48 -26.63 10.64 4.01
CA GLY A 48 -26.03 9.46 4.63
C GLY A 48 -24.97 9.78 5.68
N ASP A 49 -24.48 8.74 6.36
CA ASP A 49 -23.40 8.83 7.37
C ASP A 49 -22.32 7.78 7.08
N ARG A 50 -21.51 8.01 6.07
CA ARG A 50 -20.33 7.18 5.75
C ARG A 50 -19.05 7.85 6.25
N ARG A 51 -18.10 7.00 6.70
CA ARG A 51 -16.74 7.45 7.08
C ARG A 51 -15.72 6.91 6.11
N TYR A 52 -14.83 7.78 5.68
CA TYR A 52 -13.64 7.38 4.95
C TYR A 52 -12.59 6.88 5.95
N GLN A 53 -12.00 5.72 5.65
CA GLN A 53 -11.04 5.09 6.55
C GLN A 53 -9.62 5.60 6.31
N PRO A 54 -8.72 5.55 7.31
CA PRO A 54 -7.30 5.81 7.12
C PRO A 54 -6.70 4.98 5.99
N VAL A 55 -5.72 5.53 5.29
CA VAL A 55 -5.16 4.95 4.05
C VAL A 55 -3.72 4.48 4.21
N SER A 56 -3.34 3.45 3.48
CA SER A 56 -1.99 2.90 3.41
C SER A 56 -1.20 3.33 2.16
N VAL A 57 -1.77 4.17 1.33
CA VAL A 57 -1.14 4.80 0.14
C VAL A 57 -0.35 3.81 -0.74
N PRO A 58 -1.00 2.84 -1.38
CA PRO A 58 -0.35 2.05 -2.42
C PRO A 58 -0.08 2.91 -3.65
N TRP A 59 1.06 2.71 -4.27
CA TRP A 59 1.44 3.40 -5.49
C TRP A 59 2.24 2.51 -6.41
N GLY A 60 2.25 2.83 -7.69
CA GLY A 60 3.05 2.14 -8.70
C GLY A 60 3.28 3.00 -9.92
N MET A 61 4.38 2.76 -10.60
CA MET A 61 4.75 3.45 -11.84
C MET A 61 5.56 2.54 -12.76
N MET A 62 5.58 2.89 -14.02
CA MET A 62 6.47 2.30 -15.02
C MET A 62 7.72 3.15 -15.19
N ALA A 63 8.87 2.49 -15.29
CA ALA A 63 10.16 3.09 -15.63
C ALA A 63 10.79 2.24 -16.74
N GLY A 64 10.50 2.55 -18.00
CA GLY A 64 10.75 1.65 -19.12
C GLY A 64 9.99 0.35 -18.95
N ASP A 65 10.70 -0.79 -19.04
CA ASP A 65 10.13 -2.13 -18.86
C ASP A 65 9.99 -2.53 -17.39
N TRP A 66 10.41 -1.70 -16.45
CA TRP A 66 10.35 -1.98 -15.03
C TRP A 66 9.11 -1.37 -14.41
N MET A 67 8.49 -2.13 -13.52
CA MET A 67 7.50 -1.63 -12.57
C MET A 67 8.19 -1.33 -11.23
N ILE A 68 7.91 -0.17 -10.69
CA ILE A 68 8.31 0.22 -9.34
C ILE A 68 7.03 0.46 -8.56
N GLY A 69 6.94 -0.07 -7.36
CA GLY A 69 5.76 0.12 -6.53
C GLY A 69 6.09 0.14 -5.06
N GLY A 70 5.14 0.58 -4.27
CA GLY A 70 5.30 0.62 -2.83
C GLY A 70 3.99 0.87 -2.11
N VAL A 71 4.09 0.84 -0.82
CA VAL A 71 2.98 1.06 0.10
C VAL A 71 3.51 1.80 1.31
N SER A 72 2.79 2.83 1.75
CA SER A 72 3.09 3.53 2.98
C SER A 72 4.53 4.11 3.00
N PHE A 73 5.30 3.82 4.03
CA PHE A 73 6.62 4.41 4.20
C PHE A 73 7.70 3.70 3.37
N SER A 74 8.55 4.52 2.74
CA SER A 74 9.89 4.08 2.36
C SER A 74 10.83 4.19 3.56
N GLU A 75 11.96 3.49 3.54
CA GLU A 75 12.99 3.61 4.58
C GLU A 75 13.47 5.06 4.73
N THR A 76 13.71 5.75 3.61
CA THR A 76 14.10 7.16 3.60
C THR A 76 13.06 8.06 4.28
N LEU A 77 11.79 7.85 3.96
CA LEU A 77 10.71 8.66 4.55
C LEU A 77 10.51 8.34 6.04
N ALA A 78 10.54 7.06 6.41
CA ALA A 78 10.44 6.66 7.82
C ALA A 78 11.58 7.24 8.65
N THR A 79 12.82 7.20 8.15
CA THR A 79 13.99 7.82 8.79
C THR A 79 13.82 9.34 8.94
N ALA A 80 13.41 10.02 7.87
CA ALA A 80 13.20 11.48 7.89
C ALA A 80 12.12 11.93 8.88
N LEU A 81 11.09 11.10 9.09
CA LEU A 81 10.01 11.36 10.04
C LEU A 81 10.30 10.83 11.46
N GLY A 82 11.45 10.22 11.68
CA GLY A 82 11.81 9.65 13.00
C GLY A 82 10.94 8.45 13.40
N ILE A 83 10.35 7.73 12.43
CA ILE A 83 9.51 6.55 12.69
C ILE A 83 10.44 5.36 12.93
N PRO A 84 10.42 4.74 14.13
CA PRO A 84 11.23 3.54 14.40
C PRO A 84 10.85 2.40 13.45
N HIS A 85 11.84 1.78 12.83
CA HIS A 85 11.60 0.69 11.89
C HIS A 85 12.78 -0.28 11.82
N VAL A 86 12.50 -1.50 11.41
CA VAL A 86 13.45 -2.51 10.95
C VAL A 86 13.19 -2.81 9.48
N VAL A 87 14.23 -3.19 8.75
CA VAL A 87 14.15 -3.40 7.29
C VAL A 87 14.58 -4.82 6.94
N GLY A 88 13.78 -5.45 6.09
CA GLY A 88 14.11 -6.70 5.40
C GLY A 88 14.11 -6.51 3.89
N VAL A 89 15.07 -7.12 3.21
CA VAL A 89 15.15 -7.12 1.73
C VAL A 89 15.26 -8.55 1.24
N ALA A 90 14.45 -8.89 0.24
CA ALA A 90 14.51 -10.18 -0.43
C ALA A 90 14.43 -10.02 -1.94
N GLU A 91 15.03 -10.95 -2.66
CA GLU A 91 14.88 -11.13 -4.09
C GLU A 91 14.20 -12.48 -4.34
N GLY A 92 13.13 -12.47 -5.11
CA GLY A 92 12.38 -13.63 -5.53
C GLY A 92 12.20 -13.64 -7.04
N ILE A 93 11.27 -14.45 -7.48
CA ILE A 93 10.91 -14.61 -8.90
C ILE A 93 9.41 -14.45 -9.10
N SER A 94 9.03 -14.05 -10.30
CA SER A 94 7.63 -13.78 -10.65
C SER A 94 6.78 -15.04 -10.84
N ARG A 95 7.41 -16.13 -11.28
CA ARG A 95 6.78 -17.43 -11.58
C ARG A 95 7.79 -18.58 -11.37
N ALA A 96 7.40 -19.81 -11.61
CA ALA A 96 8.28 -20.96 -11.42
C ALA A 96 9.53 -20.86 -12.32
N ARG A 97 10.69 -21.26 -11.80
CA ARG A 97 12.01 -21.12 -12.47
C ARG A 97 12.10 -21.79 -13.83
N TYR A 98 11.39 -22.89 -14.02
CA TYR A 98 11.35 -23.64 -15.26
C TYR A 98 10.31 -23.13 -16.26
N TYR A 99 9.55 -22.10 -15.89
CA TYR A 99 8.54 -21.52 -16.77
C TYR A 99 9.12 -20.36 -17.59
N PRO A 100 8.85 -20.31 -18.92
CA PRO A 100 9.37 -19.24 -19.78
C PRO A 100 8.96 -17.85 -19.29
N GLY A 101 9.86 -16.88 -19.42
CA GLY A 101 9.60 -15.50 -19.06
C GLY A 101 9.62 -15.22 -17.55
N VAL A 102 10.28 -16.07 -16.76
CA VAL A 102 10.52 -15.79 -15.34
C VAL A 102 11.34 -14.51 -15.18
N GLU A 103 10.86 -13.61 -14.31
CA GLU A 103 11.50 -12.35 -14.02
C GLU A 103 11.84 -12.22 -12.53
N LYS A 104 12.88 -11.45 -12.22
CA LYS A 104 13.24 -11.15 -10.83
C LYS A 104 12.32 -10.10 -10.24
N VAL A 105 11.99 -10.30 -8.98
CA VAL A 105 11.24 -9.33 -8.15
C VAL A 105 12.04 -9.07 -6.88
N ARG A 106 12.32 -7.81 -6.60
CA ARG A 106 12.97 -7.40 -5.36
C ARG A 106 11.96 -6.66 -4.49
N VAL A 107 11.91 -7.05 -3.22
CA VAL A 107 11.00 -6.50 -2.24
C VAL A 107 11.79 -6.04 -1.03
N LYS A 108 11.51 -4.83 -0.57
CA LYS A 108 11.94 -4.28 0.71
C LYS A 108 10.71 -4.08 1.58
N LEU A 109 10.72 -4.64 2.79
CA LEU A 109 9.68 -4.46 3.78
C LEU A 109 10.20 -3.66 4.95
N LEU A 110 9.36 -2.80 5.49
CA LEU A 110 9.60 -2.06 6.72
C LEU A 110 8.59 -2.51 7.76
N ALA A 111 9.08 -2.79 8.97
CA ALA A 111 8.22 -3.20 10.07
C ALA A 111 8.56 -2.42 11.36
N GLU A 112 7.58 -2.29 12.23
CA GLU A 112 7.72 -1.69 13.54
C GLU A 112 8.61 -2.57 14.44
N PRO A 113 9.60 -2.03 15.13
CA PRO A 113 10.42 -2.80 16.05
C PRO A 113 9.58 -3.45 17.17
N GLY A 114 9.90 -4.67 17.53
CA GLY A 114 9.24 -5.42 18.59
C GLY A 114 7.96 -6.12 18.14
N THR A 115 6.98 -5.43 17.57
CA THR A 115 5.73 -6.03 17.09
C THR A 115 5.87 -6.70 15.73
N LEU A 116 6.84 -6.25 14.93
CA LEU A 116 7.02 -6.62 13.53
C LEU A 116 5.78 -6.37 12.65
N ARG A 117 4.90 -5.47 13.03
CA ARG A 117 3.79 -5.01 12.17
C ARG A 117 4.36 -4.34 10.93
N LEU A 118 3.81 -4.69 9.78
CA LEU A 118 4.20 -4.08 8.51
C LEU A 118 3.77 -2.61 8.48
N ILE A 119 4.71 -1.71 8.20
CA ILE A 119 4.47 -0.26 8.11
C ILE A 119 4.82 0.32 6.74
N GLY A 120 5.49 -0.44 5.90
CA GLY A 120 5.83 0.02 4.55
C GLY A 120 6.44 -1.06 3.69
N ALA A 121 6.40 -0.84 2.38
CA ALA A 121 7.02 -1.72 1.41
C ALA A 121 7.45 -0.96 0.16
N GLN A 122 8.52 -1.43 -0.48
CA GLN A 122 8.99 -0.97 -1.79
C GLN A 122 9.37 -2.18 -2.64
N MET A 123 9.01 -2.13 -3.92
CA MET A 123 9.20 -3.26 -4.81
C MET A 123 9.64 -2.81 -6.19
N VAL A 124 10.41 -3.66 -6.85
CA VAL A 124 10.80 -3.46 -8.25
C VAL A 124 10.84 -4.80 -8.97
N GLY A 125 10.36 -4.83 -10.19
CA GLY A 125 10.33 -6.02 -11.05
C GLY A 125 9.70 -5.68 -12.40
N ARG A 126 9.64 -6.64 -13.31
CA ARG A 126 8.99 -6.45 -14.60
C ARG A 126 7.53 -6.88 -14.61
N GLU A 127 7.12 -7.67 -13.62
CA GLU A 127 5.73 -8.13 -13.47
C GLU A 127 5.35 -8.38 -12.01
N GLY A 128 4.06 -8.41 -11.71
CA GLY A 128 3.52 -8.78 -10.41
C GLY A 128 3.72 -7.73 -9.30
N ILE A 129 4.15 -6.52 -9.63
CA ILE A 129 4.38 -5.45 -8.65
C ILE A 129 3.06 -4.84 -8.15
N LYS A 130 2.10 -4.63 -9.08
CA LYS A 130 0.80 -4.05 -8.72
C LYS A 130 0.04 -4.94 -7.73
N GLU A 131 -0.05 -6.23 -8.03
CA GLU A 131 -0.76 -7.21 -7.20
C GLU A 131 -0.15 -7.30 -5.80
N ARG A 132 1.18 -7.28 -5.73
CA ARG A 132 1.90 -7.26 -4.44
C ARG A 132 1.68 -5.95 -3.69
N ALA A 133 1.66 -4.80 -4.38
CA ALA A 133 1.39 -3.52 -3.75
C ALA A 133 -0.04 -3.46 -3.18
N ASP A 134 -1.04 -3.92 -3.91
CA ASP A 134 -2.42 -3.97 -3.44
C ASP A 134 -2.57 -4.89 -2.21
N PHE A 135 -1.93 -6.07 -2.25
CA PHE A 135 -1.92 -7.01 -1.14
C PHE A 135 -1.22 -6.43 0.10
N LEU A 136 -0.02 -5.87 -0.06
CA LEU A 136 0.73 -5.26 1.04
C LEU A 136 0.04 -4.00 1.59
N ALA A 137 -0.73 -3.29 0.77
CA ALA A 137 -1.56 -2.18 1.24
C ALA A 137 -2.65 -2.65 2.21
N MET A 138 -3.28 -3.79 1.93
CA MET A 138 -4.22 -4.41 2.87
C MET A 138 -3.50 -4.87 4.13
N ALA A 139 -2.32 -5.50 4.00
CA ALA A 139 -1.52 -5.94 5.13
C ALA A 139 -1.12 -4.78 6.07
N VAL A 140 -0.63 -3.67 5.52
CA VAL A 140 -0.33 -2.45 6.30
C VAL A 140 -1.58 -1.92 6.99
N ARG A 141 -2.68 -1.81 6.25
CA ARG A 141 -3.94 -1.26 6.76
C ARG A 141 -4.54 -2.08 7.90
N THR A 142 -4.41 -3.41 7.83
CA THR A 142 -4.95 -4.33 8.84
C THR A 142 -3.96 -4.65 9.96
N GLY A 143 -2.73 -4.14 9.89
CA GLY A 143 -1.72 -4.32 10.92
C GLY A 143 -1.12 -5.73 10.97
N ILE A 144 -1.08 -6.42 9.84
CA ILE A 144 -0.47 -7.75 9.71
C ILE A 144 1.03 -7.67 10.03
N THR A 145 1.55 -8.69 10.71
CA THR A 145 2.97 -8.78 11.05
C THR A 145 3.78 -9.49 9.94
N ILE A 146 5.10 -9.33 9.98
CA ILE A 146 6.00 -10.09 9.10
C ILE A 146 5.86 -11.61 9.33
N GLY A 147 5.59 -12.04 10.58
CA GLY A 147 5.34 -13.44 10.91
C GLY A 147 4.07 -13.98 10.25
N ASP A 148 3.00 -13.20 10.25
CA ASP A 148 1.75 -13.56 9.55
C ASP A 148 1.98 -13.69 8.05
N LEU A 149 2.72 -12.73 7.44
CA LEU A 149 3.06 -12.78 6.01
C LEU A 149 3.90 -14.01 5.65
N ALA A 150 4.84 -14.40 6.51
CA ALA A 150 5.72 -15.54 6.27
C ALA A 150 5.00 -16.90 6.33
N THR A 151 3.84 -16.94 6.98
CA THR A 151 3.05 -18.18 7.15
C THR A 151 1.77 -18.20 6.33
N MET A 152 1.51 -17.13 5.58
CA MET A 152 0.29 -16.99 4.79
C MET A 152 0.31 -17.89 3.55
N GLU A 153 -0.82 -18.49 3.29
CA GLU A 153 -1.04 -19.27 2.07
C GLU A 153 -1.15 -18.34 0.85
N ASN A 154 -0.47 -18.72 -0.21
CA ASN A 154 -0.48 -18.01 -1.49
C ASN A 154 -0.94 -18.93 -2.61
N VAL A 155 -1.57 -18.37 -3.63
CA VAL A 155 -1.85 -19.11 -4.85
C VAL A 155 -0.54 -19.43 -5.55
N TYR A 156 -0.26 -20.72 -5.67
CA TYR A 156 0.86 -21.22 -6.47
C TYR A 156 0.34 -21.83 -7.77
N SER A 157 0.84 -21.32 -8.88
CA SER A 157 0.68 -21.91 -10.21
C SER A 157 1.92 -21.56 -11.03
N PRO A 158 2.58 -22.53 -11.66
CA PRO A 158 3.85 -22.30 -12.36
C PRO A 158 3.87 -21.11 -13.31
N PRO A 159 2.81 -20.86 -14.12
CA PRO A 159 2.80 -19.74 -15.08
C PRO A 159 2.51 -18.37 -14.45
N ILE A 160 1.91 -18.29 -13.28
CA ILE A 160 1.36 -17.03 -12.76
C ILE A 160 1.91 -16.62 -11.40
N GLY A 161 2.55 -17.52 -10.66
CA GLY A 161 3.10 -17.17 -9.36
C GLY A 161 4.18 -18.14 -8.91
N ALA A 162 5.16 -17.63 -8.15
CA ALA A 162 6.14 -18.40 -7.42
C ALA A 162 5.79 -18.44 -5.93
N LEU A 163 6.37 -19.40 -5.21
CA LEU A 163 6.35 -19.46 -3.75
C LEU A 163 7.26 -18.41 -3.13
#